data_223e35c7d390f317eceaef47b11337df
#
_entry.id   223e35c7d390f317eceaef47b11337df
#
_cell.length_a   1.000
_cell.length_b   1.000
_cell.length_c   1.000
_cell.angle_alpha   90.00
_cell.angle_beta   90.00
_cell.angle_gamma   90.00
#
_symmetry.space_group_name_H-M   'P 1'
#
loop_
_entity.id
_entity.type
_entity.pdbx_description
1 polymer ?
#
loop_
_entity_poly.entity_id
_entity_poly.type
_entity_poly.pdbx_seq_one_letter_code
_entity_poly.pdbx_strand_id
1 'polypeptide(L)' 'GNSALEPANIFSELSSIESIKIRIDDKLKRIENKGVNDETEDTVMDLAGYLILLMIARDDQEIK' A
#
# COMPACT_ATOMS: atom_id res chain seq x y z
N GLY A 1 -27.52 -1.95 -1.64
CA GLY A 1 -27.37 -2.36 -2.91
C GLY A 1 -26.14 -1.84 -3.62
N ASN A 2 -26.24 -1.86 -4.89
CA ASN A 2 -25.12 -1.49 -5.72
C ASN A 2 -24.76 -0.01 -5.58
N SER A 3 -25.73 0.80 -5.27
CA SER A 3 -25.45 2.22 -5.10
C SER A 3 -24.50 2.49 -3.96
N ALA A 4 -24.50 1.62 -2.97
CA ALA A 4 -23.54 1.75 -1.88
C ALA A 4 -22.12 1.41 -2.31
N LEU A 5 -21.99 0.54 -3.30
CA LEU A 5 -20.67 0.15 -3.78
C LEU A 5 -20.01 1.22 -4.64
N GLU A 6 -20.80 1.98 -5.36
CA GLU A 6 -20.25 3.00 -6.24
C GLU A 6 -19.48 4.07 -5.49
N PRO A 7 -19.98 4.64 -4.40
CA PRO A 7 -19.16 5.56 -3.62
C PRO A 7 -17.92 4.88 -3.06
N ALA A 8 -18.02 3.62 -2.65
CA ALA A 8 -16.88 2.90 -2.13
C ALA A 8 -15.81 2.73 -3.21
N ASN A 9 -16.21 2.47 -4.45
CA ASN A 9 -15.26 2.35 -5.55
C ASN A 9 -14.54 3.65 -5.84
N ILE A 10 -15.26 4.77 -5.77
CA ILE A 10 -14.64 6.07 -5.97
C ILE A 10 -13.60 6.32 -4.89
N PHE A 11 -13.97 6.05 -3.64
CA PHE A 11 -13.03 6.22 -2.55
C PHE A 11 -11.87 5.26 -2.64
N SER A 12 -12.10 4.05 -3.12
CA SER A 12 -11.03 3.08 -3.32
C SER A 12 -9.99 3.61 -4.29
N GLU A 13 -10.43 4.18 -5.40
CA GLU A 13 -9.49 4.73 -6.36
C GLU A 13 -8.73 5.91 -5.79
N LEU A 14 -9.42 6.81 -5.11
CA LEU A 14 -8.78 7.97 -4.52
C LEU A 14 -7.85 7.60 -3.39
N SER A 15 -8.19 6.53 -2.65
CA SER A 15 -7.44 6.16 -1.46
C SER A 15 -6.42 5.06 -1.68
N SER A 16 -6.29 4.55 -2.90
CA SER A 16 -5.37 3.44 -3.12
C SER A 16 -3.92 3.81 -2.79
N ILE A 17 -3.49 4.98 -3.20
CA ILE A 17 -2.15 5.45 -2.87
C ILE A 17 -2.02 5.66 -1.37
N GLU A 18 -3.03 6.24 -0.73
CA GLU A 18 -3.00 6.45 0.72
C GLU A 18 -2.95 5.13 1.48
N SER A 19 -3.70 4.14 1.02
CA SER A 19 -3.67 2.81 1.64
C SER A 19 -2.28 2.18 1.52
N ILE A 20 -1.69 2.29 0.35
CA ILE A 20 -0.34 1.75 0.11
C ILE A 20 0.67 2.48 1.01
N LYS A 21 0.55 3.78 1.15
CA LYS A 21 1.44 4.57 2.01
C LYS A 21 1.34 4.12 3.47
N ILE A 22 0.14 3.81 3.93
CA ILE A 22 -0.06 3.31 5.29
C ILE A 22 0.65 1.97 5.47
N ARG A 23 0.54 1.08 4.49
CA ARG A 23 1.23 -0.20 4.54
C ARG A 23 2.75 -0.04 4.54
N ILE A 24 3.24 0.88 3.72
CA ILE A 24 4.68 1.17 3.70
C ILE A 24 5.14 1.67 5.06
N ASP A 25 4.38 2.58 5.66
CA ASP A 25 4.72 3.11 6.97
C ASP A 25 4.75 2.00 8.03
N ASP A 26 3.77 1.10 7.99
CA ASP A 26 3.74 -0.03 8.91
C ASP A 26 4.96 -0.92 8.75
N LYS A 27 5.38 -1.18 7.51
CA LYS A 27 6.55 -2.02 7.27
C LYS A 27 7.83 -1.33 7.71
N LEU A 28 7.93 -0.02 7.51
CA LEU A 28 9.09 0.73 7.99
C LEU A 28 9.18 0.70 9.52
N LYS A 29 8.05 0.87 10.19
CA LYS A 29 8.02 0.79 11.65
C LYS A 29 8.41 -0.61 12.12
N ARG A 30 7.96 -1.62 11.42
CA ARG A 30 8.31 -2.98 11.80
C ARG A 30 9.80 -3.25 11.62
N ILE A 31 10.39 -2.75 10.54
CA ILE A 31 11.83 -2.86 10.33
C ILE A 31 12.57 -2.13 11.45
N GLU A 32 12.12 -0.96 11.82
CA GLU A 32 12.74 -0.19 12.90
C GLU A 32 12.73 -0.97 14.22
N ASN A 33 11.62 -1.63 14.52
CA ASN A 33 11.46 -2.32 15.81
C ASN A 33 12.01 -3.73 15.80
N LYS A 34 11.90 -4.44 14.70
CA LYS A 34 12.26 -5.87 14.61
C LYS A 34 13.51 -6.11 13.79
N GLY A 35 13.98 -5.12 13.04
CA GLY A 35 15.13 -5.28 12.17
C GLY A 35 14.75 -5.89 10.82
N VAL A 36 15.77 -6.15 10.01
CA VAL A 36 15.58 -6.61 8.63
C VAL A 36 15.44 -8.13 8.52
N ASN A 37 15.65 -8.84 9.61
CA ASN A 37 15.62 -10.32 9.61
C ASN A 37 14.52 -10.82 10.56
N ASP A 38 13.31 -10.28 10.42
CA ASP A 38 12.17 -10.71 11.24
C ASP A 38 11.80 -12.13 10.88
N GLU A 39 11.78 -13.02 11.92
CA GLU A 39 11.48 -14.42 11.71
C GLU A 39 10.01 -14.70 11.43
N THR A 40 9.13 -13.76 11.73
CA THR A 40 7.68 -13.97 11.60
C THR A 40 7.15 -13.54 10.24
N GLU A 41 7.86 -12.66 9.54
CA GLU A 41 7.48 -12.28 8.18
C GLU A 41 8.67 -11.69 7.47
N ASP A 42 8.65 -11.74 6.14
CA ASP A 42 9.69 -11.09 5.33
C ASP A 42 9.27 -9.65 5.09
N THR A 43 9.52 -8.81 6.08
CA THR A 43 9.09 -7.41 6.05
C THR A 43 9.75 -6.63 4.91
N VAL A 44 11.02 -6.94 4.64
CA VAL A 44 11.75 -6.24 3.56
C VAL A 44 11.12 -6.56 2.21
N MET A 45 10.80 -7.82 1.97
CA MET A 45 10.15 -8.21 0.72
C MET A 45 8.74 -7.59 0.62
N ASP A 46 8.00 -7.60 1.72
CA ASP A 46 6.68 -6.98 1.75
C ASP A 46 6.77 -5.49 1.40
N LEU A 47 7.75 -4.80 1.98
CA LEU A 47 7.96 -3.39 1.69
C LEU A 47 8.27 -3.17 0.21
N ALA A 48 9.14 -4.00 -0.36
CA ALA A 48 9.47 -3.90 -1.77
C ALA A 48 8.23 -4.08 -2.64
N GLY A 49 7.37 -5.03 -2.29
CA GLY A 49 6.11 -5.24 -3.00
C GLY A 49 5.20 -4.02 -2.95
N TYR A 50 5.06 -3.41 -1.78
CA TYR A 50 4.24 -2.21 -1.65
C TYR A 50 4.83 -1.03 -2.42
N LEU A 51 6.15 -0.93 -2.50
CA LEU A 51 6.78 0.12 -3.29
C LEU A 51 6.50 -0.05 -4.78
N ILE A 52 6.51 -1.30 -5.26
CA ILE A 52 6.14 -1.59 -6.64
C ILE A 52 4.68 -1.20 -6.90
N LEU A 53 3.79 -1.57 -5.97
CA LEU A 53 2.39 -1.19 -6.09
C LEU A 53 2.22 0.33 -6.10
N LEU A 54 3.01 1.03 -5.31
CA LEU A 54 2.96 2.49 -5.29
C LEU A 54 3.39 3.07 -6.62
N MET A 55 4.42 2.50 -7.25
CA MET A 55 4.86 2.93 -8.57
C MET A 55 3.75 2.75 -9.61
N ILE A 56 3.09 1.61 -9.57
CA ILE A 56 2.00 1.32 -10.50
C ILE A 56 0.85 2.30 -10.29
N ALA A 57 0.46 2.52 -9.04
CA ALA A 57 -0.63 3.43 -8.73
C ALA A 57 -0.30 4.87 -9.13
N ARG A 58 0.93 5.31 -8.89
CA ARG A 58 1.38 6.63 -9.29
C ARG A 58 1.34 6.80 -10.80
N ASP A 59 1.86 5.83 -11.54
CA ASP A 59 1.92 5.90 -12.99
C ASP A 59 0.52 5.89 -13.59
N ASP A 60 -0.37 5.12 -13.02
CA ASP A 60 -1.76 5.09 -13.46
C ASP A 60 -2.43 6.44 -13.29
N GLN A 61 -2.14 7.14 -12.19
CA GLN A 61 -2.67 8.48 -11.98
C GLN A 61 -2.12 9.48 -12.99
N GLU A 62 -0.85 9.36 -13.33
CA GLU A 62 -0.21 10.28 -14.26
C GLU A 62 -0.76 10.15 -15.67
N ILE A 63 -1.17 8.94 -16.05
CA ILE A 63 -1.71 8.70 -17.38
C ILE A 63 -3.06 9.41 -17.55
N LYS A 64 -3.79 9.56 -16.47
CA LYS A 64 -5.07 10.24 -16.51
C LYS A 64 -4.90 11.75 -16.46
#